data_f77bef22356779b22837788f520ba83a
#
_entry.id   f77bef22356779b22837788f520ba83a
#
_cell.length_a   1.000
_cell.length_b   1.000
_cell.length_c   1.000
_cell.angle_alpha   90.00
_cell.angle_beta   90.00
_cell.angle_gamma   90.00
#
_symmetry.space_group_name_H-M   'P 1'
#
loop_
_entity.id
_entity.type
_entity.pdbx_description
1 polymer ?
#
loop_
_entity_poly.entity_id
_entity_poly.type
_entity_poly.pdbx_seq_one_letter_code
_entity_poly.pdbx_strand_id
1 'polypeptide(L)'
;MAKTATPEQNANNQQVFQLVASLLDAFDRPLVVTDRSGKILFTNFHAQDRLNEKGWSSKPDLNLFTDILHADRRQILTQLEGGEQELNLPVEGSRGKGRARIRWLPEPDWLVVYMEAVPTETPADAAEMRQTVQELMQEREITYRNLLAAYLRLQEANRQKTVFLASAAHELKTPLAVMKGYYDLLLTGSLGKLDDRQREILLESKESCDRLVRLVSMFLNYSALESGKLILQLRENDLRDCIRDITGRWSDAFSRAKVRLELKVHPELPVFKFDYQKVQQCVANFLDNALKHTPPEGCVTLLAQPHFWERRTSEAAPANDRRRGRGGRNNSILVSVSDTGSGIAAEFHQEIFEEFVRVDPSSSGMGLGLAITKRLIQAHRGKVWVDSVMGSGSTFSFLLPINVE
;
A
#
# COMPACT_ATOMS: atom_id res chain seq x y z
N MET A 1 18.08 -23.13 -25.97
CA MET A 1 18.02 -21.65 -26.01
C MET A 1 17.86 -21.15 -24.61
N ALA A 2 18.92 -20.65 -24.02
CA ALA A 2 18.90 -20.10 -22.66
C ALA A 2 18.17 -18.75 -22.69
N LYS A 3 17.06 -18.62 -21.93
CA LYS A 3 16.40 -17.33 -21.72
C LYS A 3 17.29 -16.47 -20.82
N THR A 4 17.87 -15.44 -21.40
CA THR A 4 18.56 -14.37 -20.65
C THR A 4 17.54 -13.64 -19.78
N ALA A 5 17.75 -13.70 -18.46
CA ALA A 5 16.93 -13.00 -17.48
C ALA A 5 17.02 -11.48 -17.70
N THR A 6 15.89 -10.79 -17.60
CA THR A 6 15.79 -9.33 -17.73
C THR A 6 16.45 -8.61 -16.55
N PRO A 7 16.92 -7.35 -16.73
CA PRO A 7 17.58 -6.58 -15.65
C PRO A 7 16.75 -6.42 -14.38
N GLU A 8 15.42 -6.45 -14.46
CA GLU A 8 14.50 -6.39 -13.31
C GLU A 8 14.47 -7.70 -12.51
N GLN A 9 14.61 -8.85 -13.16
CA GLN A 9 14.74 -10.14 -12.49
C GLN A 9 16.06 -10.23 -11.71
N ASN A 10 17.12 -9.61 -12.20
CA ASN A 10 18.41 -9.57 -11.50
C ASN A 10 18.38 -8.67 -10.25
N ALA A 11 17.66 -7.54 -10.26
CA ALA A 11 17.53 -6.65 -9.10
C ALA A 11 16.66 -7.28 -7.99
N ASN A 12 15.57 -7.94 -8.37
CA ASN A 12 14.70 -8.65 -7.42
C ASN A 12 15.42 -9.86 -6.81
N ASN A 13 16.24 -10.56 -7.59
CA ASN A 13 17.08 -11.65 -7.10
C ASN A 13 18.14 -11.14 -6.10
N GLN A 14 18.76 -9.98 -6.31
CA GLN A 14 19.73 -9.41 -5.37
C GLN A 14 19.12 -9.04 -4.02
N GLN A 15 17.90 -8.49 -3.97
CA GLN A 15 17.19 -8.21 -2.70
C GLN A 15 16.78 -9.49 -1.98
N VAL A 16 16.31 -10.49 -2.71
CA VAL A 16 16.01 -11.82 -2.15
C VAL A 16 17.29 -12.48 -1.62
N PHE A 17 18.41 -12.37 -2.34
CA PHE A 17 19.71 -12.85 -1.90
C PHE A 17 20.18 -12.19 -0.58
N GLN A 18 20.03 -10.88 -0.43
CA GLN A 18 20.40 -10.17 0.79
C GLN A 18 19.52 -10.56 1.99
N LEU A 19 18.21 -10.74 1.75
CA LEU A 19 17.28 -11.19 2.80
C LEU A 19 17.57 -12.63 3.23
N VAL A 20 17.82 -13.52 2.27
CA VAL A 20 18.20 -14.90 2.52
C VAL A 20 19.55 -14.97 3.23
N ALA A 21 20.51 -14.14 2.86
CA ALA A 21 21.81 -14.04 3.54
C ALA A 21 21.65 -13.71 5.02
N SER A 22 20.86 -12.65 5.34
CA SER A 22 20.60 -12.26 6.73
C SER A 22 19.88 -13.33 7.55
N LEU A 23 18.97 -14.08 6.92
CA LEU A 23 18.28 -15.20 7.57
C LEU A 23 19.21 -16.40 7.80
N LEU A 24 20.13 -16.66 6.88
CA LEU A 24 21.07 -17.78 6.98
C LEU A 24 22.19 -17.50 7.98
N ASP A 25 22.56 -16.24 8.24
CA ASP A 25 23.49 -15.85 9.29
C ASP A 25 22.92 -16.03 10.72
N ALA A 26 21.60 -16.14 10.84
CA ALA A 26 20.94 -16.46 12.11
C ALA A 26 21.05 -17.94 12.52
N PHE A 27 21.57 -18.81 11.65
CA PHE A 27 21.81 -20.22 11.99
C PHE A 27 23.20 -20.40 12.61
N ASP A 28 23.25 -20.96 13.80
CA ASP A 28 24.50 -21.31 14.56
C ASP A 28 25.33 -22.45 13.95
N ARG A 29 25.06 -22.86 12.72
CA ARG A 29 25.73 -23.96 12.03
C ARG A 29 26.30 -23.51 10.70
N PRO A 30 27.48 -24.05 10.31
CA PRO A 30 28.04 -23.76 8.99
C PRO A 30 27.10 -24.22 7.87
N LEU A 31 26.70 -23.28 7.05
CA LEU A 31 25.75 -23.50 5.96
C LEU A 31 26.31 -22.94 4.65
N VAL A 32 26.28 -23.78 3.61
CA VAL A 32 26.72 -23.44 2.25
C VAL A 32 25.57 -23.68 1.30
N VAL A 33 25.29 -22.71 0.44
CA VAL A 33 24.31 -22.85 -0.65
C VAL A 33 25.06 -22.84 -1.99
N THR A 34 24.75 -23.81 -2.82
CA THR A 34 25.38 -23.94 -4.15
C THR A 34 24.34 -24.16 -5.23
N ASP A 35 24.73 -23.92 -6.48
CA ASP A 35 23.97 -24.41 -7.63
C ASP A 35 24.22 -25.90 -7.86
N ARG A 36 23.55 -26.49 -8.85
CA ARG A 36 23.74 -27.90 -9.22
C ARG A 36 25.14 -28.24 -9.73
N SER A 37 25.91 -27.27 -10.16
CA SER A 37 27.29 -27.49 -10.59
C SER A 37 28.25 -27.62 -9.41
N GLY A 38 27.79 -27.27 -8.20
CA GLY A 38 28.59 -27.21 -6.98
C GLY A 38 29.27 -25.84 -6.78
N LYS A 39 28.95 -24.85 -7.61
CA LYS A 39 29.43 -23.48 -7.45
C LYS A 39 28.76 -22.85 -6.24
N ILE A 40 29.56 -22.32 -5.32
CA ILE A 40 29.07 -21.70 -4.10
C ILE A 40 28.37 -20.37 -4.46
N LEU A 41 27.11 -20.26 -4.05
CA LEU A 41 26.27 -19.07 -4.22
C LEU A 41 26.27 -18.23 -2.95
N PHE A 42 26.24 -18.89 -1.79
CA PHE A 42 26.20 -18.24 -0.48
C PHE A 42 26.84 -19.11 0.61
N THR A 43 27.46 -18.46 1.59
CA THR A 43 27.97 -19.08 2.83
C THR A 43 27.59 -18.20 4.01
N ASN A 44 27.08 -18.77 5.10
CA ASN A 44 26.89 -18.00 6.32
C ASN A 44 28.22 -17.78 7.08
N PHE A 45 28.20 -16.91 8.09
CA PHE A 45 29.39 -16.55 8.87
C PHE A 45 30.15 -17.80 9.40
N HIS A 46 29.45 -18.77 9.95
CA HIS A 46 30.06 -20.01 10.47
C HIS A 46 30.68 -20.91 9.39
N ALA A 47 30.10 -20.91 8.18
CA ALA A 47 30.69 -21.64 7.05
C ALA A 47 31.93 -20.90 6.54
N GLN A 48 31.90 -19.58 6.50
CA GLN A 48 33.00 -18.75 6.04
C GLN A 48 34.21 -18.86 6.96
N ASP A 49 34.01 -18.91 8.29
CA ASP A 49 35.05 -19.13 9.27
C ASP A 49 35.73 -20.50 9.10
N ARG A 50 34.95 -21.56 8.88
CA ARG A 50 35.49 -22.90 8.58
C ARG A 50 36.24 -23.00 7.27
N LEU A 51 35.78 -22.29 6.23
CA LEU A 51 36.46 -22.25 4.94
C LEU A 51 37.78 -21.47 5.04
N ASN A 52 37.82 -20.43 5.89
CA ASN A 52 39.03 -19.68 6.21
C ASN A 52 40.06 -20.53 6.96
N GLU A 53 39.68 -21.30 7.96
CA GLU A 53 40.55 -22.22 8.71
C GLU A 53 41.26 -23.26 7.79
N LYS A 54 40.64 -23.63 6.69
CA LYS A 54 41.20 -24.54 5.66
C LYS A 54 41.98 -23.86 4.54
N GLY A 55 42.10 -22.53 4.55
CA GLY A 55 42.76 -21.75 3.48
C GLY A 55 42.01 -21.76 2.16
N TRP A 56 40.71 -22.13 2.15
CA TRP A 56 39.89 -22.21 0.92
C TRP A 56 39.32 -20.87 0.48
N SER A 57 39.28 -19.87 1.36
CA SER A 57 38.82 -18.51 1.05
C SER A 57 39.60 -17.81 -0.08
N SER A 58 40.82 -18.27 -0.34
CA SER A 58 41.71 -17.73 -1.34
C SER A 58 41.52 -18.35 -2.74
N LYS A 59 40.66 -19.37 -2.87
CA LYS A 59 40.40 -20.03 -4.15
C LYS A 59 39.22 -19.34 -4.88
N PRO A 60 39.45 -18.72 -6.05
CA PRO A 60 38.40 -17.96 -6.76
C PRO A 60 37.24 -18.83 -7.29
N ASP A 61 37.44 -20.15 -7.49
CA ASP A 61 36.45 -21.09 -8.03
C ASP A 61 36.27 -22.31 -7.14
N LEU A 62 36.02 -22.09 -5.83
CA LEU A 62 35.78 -23.19 -4.88
C LEU A 62 34.48 -23.94 -5.26
N ASN A 63 34.60 -25.26 -5.41
CA ASN A 63 33.48 -26.12 -5.77
C ASN A 63 33.13 -27.09 -4.61
N LEU A 64 31.83 -27.22 -4.33
CA LEU A 64 31.30 -28.05 -3.25
C LEU A 64 31.73 -29.53 -3.40
N PHE A 65 31.57 -30.09 -4.59
CA PHE A 65 31.75 -31.54 -4.80
C PHE A 65 33.23 -31.96 -4.84
N THR A 66 34.05 -31.18 -5.55
CA THR A 66 35.47 -31.52 -5.74
C THR A 66 36.36 -31.08 -4.60
N ASP A 67 36.13 -29.89 -4.02
CA ASP A 67 37.04 -29.30 -3.03
C ASP A 67 36.58 -29.53 -1.59
N ILE A 68 35.27 -29.60 -1.33
CA ILE A 68 34.74 -29.70 0.04
C ILE A 68 34.31 -31.13 0.38
N LEU A 69 33.52 -31.76 -0.48
CA LEU A 69 32.94 -33.09 -0.21
C LEU A 69 33.82 -34.25 -0.72
N HIS A 70 34.70 -33.99 -1.68
CA HIS A 70 35.49 -35.02 -2.39
C HIS A 70 34.61 -36.19 -2.89
N ALA A 71 33.43 -35.88 -3.45
CA ALA A 71 32.41 -36.85 -3.80
C ALA A 71 31.93 -36.68 -5.26
N ASP A 72 31.46 -37.78 -5.88
CA ASP A 72 30.95 -37.75 -7.25
C ASP A 72 29.62 -37.02 -7.32
N ARG A 73 29.64 -35.87 -7.99
CA ARG A 73 28.47 -35.03 -8.24
C ARG A 73 27.29 -35.80 -8.85
N ARG A 74 27.56 -36.69 -9.83
CA ARG A 74 26.49 -37.42 -10.53
C ARG A 74 25.75 -38.35 -9.59
N GLN A 75 26.47 -39.04 -8.73
CA GLN A 75 25.90 -39.95 -7.77
C GLN A 75 25.01 -39.23 -6.77
N ILE A 76 25.45 -38.08 -6.23
CA ILE A 76 24.71 -37.27 -5.28
C ILE A 76 23.41 -36.74 -5.91
N LEU A 77 23.50 -36.15 -7.11
CA LEU A 77 22.32 -35.61 -7.78
C LEU A 77 21.32 -36.70 -8.14
N THR A 78 21.74 -37.87 -8.59
CA THR A 78 20.85 -38.99 -8.91
C THR A 78 20.07 -39.48 -7.67
N GLN A 79 20.71 -39.53 -6.50
CA GLN A 79 20.04 -39.92 -5.26
C GLN A 79 19.03 -38.89 -4.80
N LEU A 80 19.35 -37.60 -4.87
CA LEU A 80 18.42 -36.49 -4.53
C LEU A 80 17.23 -36.42 -5.49
N GLU A 81 17.45 -36.66 -6.79
CA GLU A 81 16.38 -36.73 -7.81
C GLU A 81 15.51 -37.97 -7.67
N GLY A 82 16.09 -39.06 -7.12
CA GLY A 82 15.38 -40.32 -6.86
C GLY A 82 14.41 -40.30 -5.67
N GLY A 83 14.27 -39.15 -5.00
CA GLY A 83 13.28 -38.92 -3.93
C GLY A 83 13.86 -38.92 -2.51
N GLU A 84 15.16 -39.01 -2.34
CA GLU A 84 15.79 -38.78 -1.04
C GLU A 84 15.75 -37.27 -0.70
N GLN A 85 15.09 -36.94 0.40
CA GLN A 85 14.96 -35.51 0.79
C GLN A 85 16.27 -34.91 1.32
N GLU A 86 17.15 -35.76 1.91
CA GLU A 86 18.45 -35.38 2.48
C GLU A 86 19.47 -36.48 2.30
N LEU A 87 20.68 -36.12 1.92
CA LEU A 87 21.83 -37.00 1.86
C LEU A 87 22.84 -36.66 2.97
N ASN A 88 23.32 -37.70 3.67
CA ASN A 88 24.33 -37.56 4.70
C ASN A 88 25.66 -38.10 4.17
N LEU A 89 26.65 -37.24 4.01
CA LEU A 89 27.97 -37.61 3.55
C LEU A 89 29.03 -37.38 4.65
N PRO A 90 30.02 -38.29 4.81
CA PRO A 90 31.14 -38.03 5.67
C PRO A 90 32.05 -36.94 5.05
N VAL A 91 32.47 -35.98 5.85
CA VAL A 91 33.42 -34.93 5.45
C VAL A 91 34.60 -34.94 6.40
N GLU A 92 35.81 -34.93 5.89
CA GLU A 92 36.99 -34.79 6.71
C GLU A 92 37.22 -33.37 7.15
N GLY A 93 37.02 -33.07 8.45
CA GLY A 93 37.24 -31.77 9.04
C GLY A 93 38.64 -31.60 9.63
N SER A 94 39.09 -30.37 9.85
CA SER A 94 40.35 -30.04 10.54
C SER A 94 40.40 -30.51 12.00
N ARG A 95 39.27 -30.78 12.63
CA ARG A 95 39.11 -31.23 14.02
C ARG A 95 38.50 -32.64 14.14
N GLY A 96 38.50 -33.46 13.06
CA GLY A 96 37.97 -34.83 13.06
C GLY A 96 36.94 -35.08 11.95
N LYS A 97 36.30 -36.27 12.02
CA LYS A 97 35.27 -36.68 11.06
C LYS A 97 34.01 -35.84 11.26
N GLY A 98 33.59 -35.10 10.23
CA GLY A 98 32.33 -34.37 10.19
C GLY A 98 31.28 -35.08 9.32
N ARG A 99 30.05 -34.60 9.34
CA ARG A 99 28.99 -35.00 8.41
C ARG A 99 28.49 -33.76 7.68
N ALA A 100 28.30 -33.89 6.37
CA ALA A 100 27.58 -32.91 5.59
C ALA A 100 26.18 -33.45 5.25
N ARG A 101 25.15 -32.68 5.54
CA ARG A 101 23.79 -32.95 5.08
C ARG A 101 23.54 -32.11 3.88
N ILE A 102 23.12 -32.71 2.79
CA ILE A 102 22.81 -32.03 1.53
C ILE A 102 21.33 -32.16 1.30
N ARG A 103 20.66 -31.02 1.10
CA ARG A 103 19.26 -30.95 0.73
C ARG A 103 19.11 -30.24 -0.60
N TRP A 104 18.34 -30.81 -1.50
CA TRP A 104 18.02 -30.17 -2.75
C TRP A 104 16.73 -29.37 -2.64
N LEU A 105 16.75 -28.11 -3.13
CA LEU A 105 15.58 -27.24 -3.29
C LEU A 105 15.33 -27.12 -4.81
N PRO A 106 14.24 -27.73 -5.32
CA PRO A 106 13.97 -27.77 -6.78
C PRO A 106 13.68 -26.38 -7.36
N GLU A 107 13.14 -25.47 -6.56
CA GLU A 107 12.99 -24.06 -6.90
C GLU A 107 13.64 -23.22 -5.79
N PRO A 108 14.72 -22.48 -6.07
CA PRO A 108 15.31 -22.10 -7.37
C PRO A 108 16.44 -23.02 -7.90
N ASP A 109 16.41 -24.32 -7.64
CA ASP A 109 17.37 -25.35 -8.07
C ASP A 109 18.73 -25.24 -7.37
N TRP A 110 18.68 -25.16 -6.03
CA TRP A 110 19.83 -25.03 -5.13
C TRP A 110 20.07 -26.26 -4.29
N LEU A 111 21.35 -26.45 -3.93
CA LEU A 111 21.76 -27.42 -2.91
C LEU A 111 22.12 -26.66 -1.64
N VAL A 112 21.47 -27.00 -0.56
CA VAL A 112 21.77 -26.47 0.79
C VAL A 112 22.56 -27.52 1.55
N VAL A 113 23.75 -27.16 2.02
CA VAL A 113 24.66 -28.05 2.70
C VAL A 113 24.92 -27.57 4.11
N TYR A 114 24.58 -28.40 5.07
CA TYR A 114 24.86 -28.16 6.48
C TYR A 114 26.10 -29.02 6.88
N MET A 115 27.10 -28.37 7.42
CA MET A 115 28.28 -29.06 7.92
C MET A 115 28.17 -29.27 9.44
N GLU A 116 28.01 -30.50 9.88
CA GLU A 116 28.02 -30.86 11.32
C GLU A 116 29.40 -31.37 11.71
N ALA A 117 29.99 -30.82 12.80
CA ALA A 117 31.01 -31.55 13.51
C ALA A 117 30.33 -32.75 14.16
N VAL A 118 30.95 -33.93 14.15
CA VAL A 118 30.48 -35.01 15.01
C VAL A 118 30.75 -34.57 16.43
N PRO A 119 29.71 -34.28 17.23
CA PRO A 119 29.94 -33.89 18.62
C PRO A 119 30.55 -35.06 19.38
N THR A 120 31.52 -34.78 20.19
CA THR A 120 31.92 -35.65 21.31
C THR A 120 30.95 -35.43 22.49
N GLU A 121 29.67 -35.26 22.19
CA GLU A 121 28.62 -34.98 23.18
C GLU A 121 28.30 -36.30 23.91
N THR A 122 28.22 -36.21 25.22
CA THR A 122 27.74 -37.31 26.04
C THR A 122 26.24 -37.54 25.77
N PRO A 123 25.72 -38.77 25.90
CA PRO A 123 24.28 -39.04 25.67
C PRO A 123 23.35 -38.19 26.53
N ALA A 124 23.82 -37.61 27.62
CA ALA A 124 23.08 -36.75 28.53
C ALA A 124 22.82 -35.34 27.91
N ASP A 125 23.87 -34.71 27.32
CA ASP A 125 23.76 -33.38 26.73
C ASP A 125 22.83 -33.39 25.51
N ALA A 126 22.84 -34.49 24.74
CA ALA A 126 21.93 -34.67 23.60
C ALA A 126 20.45 -34.86 24.01
N ALA A 127 20.20 -35.41 25.19
CA ALA A 127 18.86 -35.60 25.72
C ALA A 127 18.30 -34.26 26.23
N GLU A 128 19.07 -33.48 26.95
CA GLU A 128 18.69 -32.14 27.44
C GLU A 128 18.42 -31.18 26.30
N MET A 129 19.26 -31.16 25.26
CA MET A 129 19.05 -30.36 24.06
C MET A 129 17.74 -30.73 23.33
N ARG A 130 17.42 -32.04 23.22
CA ARG A 130 16.16 -32.48 22.61
C ARG A 130 14.94 -32.03 23.40
N GLN A 131 15.00 -32.09 24.73
CA GLN A 131 13.94 -31.63 25.61
C GLN A 131 13.70 -30.13 25.44
N THR A 132 14.76 -29.31 25.46
CA THR A 132 14.69 -27.88 25.26
C THR A 132 14.09 -27.51 23.89
N VAL A 133 14.52 -28.19 22.83
CA VAL A 133 13.96 -27.99 21.48
C VAL A 133 12.46 -28.34 21.43
N GLN A 134 12.07 -29.41 22.11
CA GLN A 134 10.66 -29.84 22.15
C GLN A 134 9.80 -28.84 22.94
N GLU A 135 10.30 -28.32 24.06
CA GLU A 135 9.64 -27.28 24.85
C GLU A 135 9.47 -25.98 24.03
N LEU A 136 10.52 -25.50 23.34
CA LEU A 136 10.47 -24.35 22.47
C LEU A 136 9.49 -24.53 21.28
N MET A 137 9.43 -25.74 20.71
CA MET A 137 8.47 -26.04 19.64
C MET A 137 7.02 -26.01 20.16
N GLN A 138 6.78 -26.52 21.38
CA GLN A 138 5.45 -26.44 21.99
C GLN A 138 5.05 -25.00 22.32
N GLU A 139 5.94 -24.22 22.88
CA GLU A 139 5.71 -22.81 23.19
C GLU A 139 5.40 -22.01 21.91
N ARG A 140 6.18 -22.25 20.85
CA ARG A 140 5.93 -21.64 19.53
C ARG A 140 4.57 -22.02 18.97
N GLU A 141 4.18 -23.29 19.06
CA GLU A 141 2.88 -23.77 18.58
C GLU A 141 1.73 -23.11 19.35
N ILE A 142 1.83 -22.99 20.67
CA ILE A 142 0.83 -22.31 21.52
C ILE A 142 0.74 -20.83 21.13
N THR A 143 1.88 -20.17 20.98
CA THR A 143 1.95 -18.76 20.60
C THR A 143 1.32 -18.53 19.23
N TYR A 144 1.62 -19.40 18.26
CA TYR A 144 1.05 -19.33 16.91
C TYR A 144 -0.48 -19.51 16.92
N ARG A 145 -0.99 -20.49 17.70
CA ARG A 145 -2.43 -20.71 17.86
C ARG A 145 -3.13 -19.51 18.51
N ASN A 146 -2.51 -18.93 19.54
CA ASN A 146 -3.05 -17.74 20.21
C ASN A 146 -3.08 -16.53 19.28
N LEU A 147 -2.02 -16.33 18.49
CA LEU A 147 -1.95 -15.26 17.49
C LEU A 147 -3.02 -15.44 16.40
N LEU A 148 -3.18 -16.66 15.89
CA LEU A 148 -4.20 -16.98 14.90
C LEU A 148 -5.62 -16.75 15.46
N ALA A 149 -5.87 -17.20 16.70
CA ALA A 149 -7.15 -16.98 17.36
C ALA A 149 -7.45 -15.49 17.57
N ALA A 150 -6.45 -14.71 17.98
CA ALA A 150 -6.57 -13.26 18.13
C ALA A 150 -6.84 -12.56 16.78
N TYR A 151 -6.14 -12.97 15.73
CA TYR A 151 -6.34 -12.46 14.38
C TYR A 151 -7.76 -12.76 13.85
N LEU A 152 -8.26 -13.97 14.04
CA LEU A 152 -9.62 -14.33 13.62
C LEU A 152 -10.70 -13.55 14.40
N ARG A 153 -10.49 -13.34 15.71
CA ARG A 153 -11.39 -12.50 16.53
C ARG A 153 -11.39 -11.06 16.05
N LEU A 154 -10.22 -10.51 15.72
CA LEU A 154 -10.09 -9.16 15.20
C LEU A 154 -10.80 -9.02 13.83
N GLN A 155 -10.61 -9.98 12.94
CA GLN A 155 -11.31 -10.02 11.65
C GLN A 155 -12.84 -10.07 11.81
N GLU A 156 -13.34 -10.93 12.71
CA GLU A 156 -14.78 -11.03 12.96
C GLU A 156 -15.32 -9.75 13.59
N ALA A 157 -14.63 -9.15 14.56
CA ALA A 157 -15.00 -7.86 15.14
C ALA A 157 -15.05 -6.74 14.08
N ASN A 158 -14.06 -6.68 13.20
CA ASN A 158 -14.05 -5.72 12.08
C ASN A 158 -15.20 -5.98 11.09
N ARG A 159 -15.50 -7.25 10.81
CA ARG A 159 -16.64 -7.62 9.97
C ARG A 159 -17.98 -7.17 10.57
N GLN A 160 -18.17 -7.44 11.88
CA GLN A 160 -19.38 -7.04 12.61
C GLN A 160 -19.51 -5.53 12.69
N LYS A 161 -18.42 -4.81 12.99
CA LYS A 161 -18.36 -3.34 12.95
C LYS A 161 -18.84 -2.81 11.60
N THR A 162 -18.33 -3.36 10.50
CA THR A 162 -18.69 -2.92 9.15
C THR A 162 -20.17 -3.16 8.84
N VAL A 163 -20.69 -4.34 9.16
CA VAL A 163 -22.11 -4.68 8.94
C VAL A 163 -23.01 -3.76 9.77
N PHE A 164 -22.68 -3.55 11.05
CA PHE A 164 -23.42 -2.66 11.94
C PHE A 164 -23.44 -1.21 11.38
N LEU A 165 -22.29 -0.68 10.98
CA LEU A 165 -22.19 0.66 10.44
C LEU A 165 -22.99 0.83 9.14
N ALA A 166 -22.94 -0.17 8.25
CA ALA A 166 -23.70 -0.16 7.00
C ALA A 166 -25.22 -0.19 7.25
N SER A 167 -25.69 -1.02 8.19
CA SER A 167 -27.10 -1.09 8.58
C SER A 167 -27.57 0.20 9.22
N ALA A 168 -26.83 0.70 10.24
CA ALA A 168 -27.16 1.93 10.95
C ALA A 168 -27.28 3.13 10.01
N ALA A 169 -26.38 3.25 9.05
CA ALA A 169 -26.43 4.36 8.13
C ALA A 169 -27.53 4.23 7.08
N HIS A 170 -27.91 3.00 6.67
CA HIS A 170 -29.11 2.81 5.85
C HIS A 170 -30.37 3.22 6.60
N GLU A 171 -30.47 2.84 7.87
CA GLU A 171 -31.59 3.20 8.74
C GLU A 171 -31.64 4.71 9.03
N LEU A 172 -30.51 5.41 9.07
CA LEU A 172 -30.48 6.87 9.19
C LEU A 172 -30.82 7.60 7.89
N LYS A 173 -30.44 7.04 6.73
CA LYS A 173 -30.70 7.65 5.42
C LYS A 173 -32.20 7.75 5.10
N THR A 174 -32.97 6.75 5.48
CA THR A 174 -34.41 6.68 5.20
C THR A 174 -35.18 7.83 5.88
N PRO A 175 -35.10 8.04 7.23
CA PRO A 175 -35.81 9.15 7.88
C PRO A 175 -35.30 10.52 7.40
N LEU A 176 -34.02 10.64 7.10
CA LEU A 176 -33.46 11.89 6.57
C LEU A 176 -34.02 12.22 5.16
N ALA A 177 -34.22 11.21 4.32
CA ALA A 177 -34.82 11.40 3.00
C ALA A 177 -36.29 11.85 3.14
N VAL A 178 -37.03 11.31 4.11
CA VAL A 178 -38.41 11.72 4.40
C VAL A 178 -38.45 13.17 4.92
N MET A 179 -37.59 13.53 5.88
CA MET A 179 -37.49 14.91 6.37
C MET A 179 -37.17 15.88 5.23
N LYS A 180 -36.21 15.55 4.35
CA LYS A 180 -35.89 16.36 3.18
C LYS A 180 -37.11 16.56 2.27
N GLY A 181 -37.88 15.49 2.01
CA GLY A 181 -39.11 15.56 1.24
C GLY A 181 -40.13 16.51 1.89
N TYR A 182 -40.30 16.53 3.22
CA TYR A 182 -41.17 17.46 3.88
C TYR A 182 -40.69 18.91 3.79
N TYR A 183 -39.38 19.16 3.94
CA TYR A 183 -38.84 20.51 3.69
C TYR A 183 -39.11 20.98 2.28
N ASP A 184 -38.95 20.12 1.26
CA ASP A 184 -39.21 20.47 -0.13
C ASP A 184 -40.70 20.81 -0.35
N LEU A 185 -41.63 20.01 0.20
CA LEU A 185 -43.06 20.24 0.12
C LEU A 185 -43.50 21.58 0.81
N LEU A 186 -42.96 21.84 1.97
CA LEU A 186 -43.24 23.10 2.70
C LEU A 186 -42.66 24.30 1.98
N LEU A 187 -41.44 24.26 1.53
CA LEU A 187 -40.75 25.37 0.87
C LEU A 187 -41.29 25.68 -0.52
N THR A 188 -41.88 24.69 -1.23
CA THR A 188 -42.57 24.90 -2.52
C THR A 188 -43.95 25.54 -2.34
N GLY A 189 -44.46 25.64 -1.11
CA GLY A 189 -45.78 26.20 -0.84
C GLY A 189 -46.93 25.24 -1.14
N SER A 190 -46.65 23.94 -1.41
CA SER A 190 -47.67 22.94 -1.74
C SER A 190 -48.62 22.64 -0.57
N LEU A 191 -48.23 22.95 0.65
CA LEU A 191 -48.99 22.74 1.88
C LEU A 191 -49.52 24.05 2.50
N GLY A 192 -49.36 25.16 1.81
CA GLY A 192 -49.78 26.49 2.28
C GLY A 192 -48.66 27.52 2.13
N LYS A 193 -49.03 28.81 2.35
CA LYS A 193 -48.06 29.91 2.28
C LYS A 193 -47.32 30.00 3.62
N LEU A 194 -46.02 30.13 3.53
CA LEU A 194 -45.15 30.39 4.69
C LEU A 194 -44.91 31.89 4.83
N ASP A 195 -44.84 32.37 6.08
CA ASP A 195 -44.29 33.70 6.32
C ASP A 195 -42.75 33.69 6.20
N ASP A 196 -42.16 34.88 6.12
CA ASP A 196 -40.72 35.02 5.86
C ASP A 196 -39.87 34.36 6.97
N ARG A 197 -40.28 34.45 8.22
CA ARG A 197 -39.59 33.86 9.36
C ARG A 197 -39.67 32.31 9.37
N GLN A 198 -40.86 31.77 9.04
CA GLN A 198 -41.06 30.33 8.88
C GLN A 198 -40.18 29.78 7.75
N ARG A 199 -40.12 30.52 6.62
CA ARG A 199 -39.29 30.16 5.48
C ARG A 199 -37.83 30.16 5.81
N GLU A 200 -37.33 31.15 6.55
CA GLU A 200 -35.93 31.22 7.01
C GLU A 200 -35.57 30.02 7.91
N ILE A 201 -36.39 29.73 8.91
CA ILE A 201 -36.17 28.56 9.83
C ILE A 201 -36.17 27.23 9.04
N LEU A 202 -37.09 27.07 8.09
CA LEU A 202 -37.16 25.85 7.28
C LEU A 202 -35.96 25.70 6.36
N LEU A 203 -35.44 26.78 5.79
CA LEU A 203 -34.22 26.77 4.98
C LEU A 203 -33.01 26.36 5.82
N GLU A 204 -32.82 26.89 7.01
CA GLU A 204 -31.77 26.55 7.94
C GLU A 204 -31.87 25.08 8.38
N SER A 205 -33.09 24.63 8.71
CA SER A 205 -33.36 23.24 9.08
C SER A 205 -33.06 22.28 7.92
N LYS A 206 -33.42 22.63 6.68
CA LYS A 206 -33.11 21.86 5.47
C LYS A 206 -31.61 21.78 5.26
N GLU A 207 -30.88 22.88 5.41
CA GLU A 207 -29.42 22.88 5.28
C GLU A 207 -28.75 21.96 6.32
N SER A 208 -29.24 21.97 7.57
CA SER A 208 -28.79 21.08 8.63
C SER A 208 -29.07 19.60 8.31
N CYS A 209 -30.25 19.30 7.77
CA CYS A 209 -30.62 17.96 7.31
C CYS A 209 -29.72 17.50 6.14
N ASP A 210 -29.50 18.34 5.13
CA ASP A 210 -28.59 18.05 4.01
C ASP A 210 -27.15 17.83 4.49
N ARG A 211 -26.71 18.58 5.51
CA ARG A 211 -25.41 18.36 6.17
C ARG A 211 -25.34 16.98 6.81
N LEU A 212 -26.37 16.56 7.54
CA LEU A 212 -26.45 15.25 8.19
C LEU A 212 -26.46 14.11 7.16
N VAL A 213 -27.21 14.24 6.05
CA VAL A 213 -27.19 13.28 4.93
C VAL A 213 -25.78 13.10 4.36
N ARG A 214 -25.05 14.22 4.17
CA ARG A 214 -23.65 14.16 3.71
C ARG A 214 -22.74 13.43 4.71
N LEU A 215 -22.87 13.73 6.00
CA LEU A 215 -22.09 13.09 7.06
C LEU A 215 -22.31 11.55 7.11
N VAL A 216 -23.59 11.13 7.09
CA VAL A 216 -23.96 9.71 7.07
C VAL A 216 -23.41 9.03 5.82
N SER A 217 -23.50 9.67 4.66
CA SER A 217 -22.99 9.13 3.40
C SER A 217 -21.45 9.01 3.40
N MET A 218 -20.74 9.99 3.97
CA MET A 218 -19.28 9.92 4.12
C MET A 218 -18.86 8.79 5.06
N PHE A 219 -19.57 8.62 6.17
CA PHE A 219 -19.30 7.56 7.14
C PHE A 219 -19.52 6.15 6.54
N LEU A 220 -20.58 5.97 5.71
CA LEU A 220 -20.82 4.75 4.96
C LEU A 220 -19.69 4.42 3.98
N ASN A 221 -19.29 5.41 3.19
CA ASN A 221 -18.21 5.26 2.24
C ASN A 221 -16.91 4.89 2.95
N TYR A 222 -16.63 5.52 4.08
CA TYR A 222 -15.49 5.20 4.93
C TYR A 222 -15.52 3.73 5.42
N SER A 223 -16.65 3.29 5.99
CA SER A 223 -16.81 1.91 6.48
C SER A 223 -16.63 0.86 5.38
N ALA A 224 -17.14 1.13 4.18
CA ALA A 224 -16.95 0.26 3.00
C ALA A 224 -15.48 0.19 2.56
N LEU A 225 -14.77 1.31 2.65
CA LEU A 225 -13.33 1.39 2.34
C LEU A 225 -12.48 0.64 3.38
N GLU A 226 -12.78 0.79 4.68
CA GLU A 226 -12.07 0.12 5.76
C GLU A 226 -12.19 -1.41 5.68
N SER A 227 -13.35 -1.91 5.27
CA SER A 227 -13.60 -3.35 5.14
C SER A 227 -12.96 -4.02 3.92
N GLY A 228 -12.21 -3.28 3.11
CA GLY A 228 -11.62 -3.78 1.85
C GLY A 228 -12.65 -4.19 0.79
N LYS A 229 -13.94 -3.89 1.00
CA LYS A 229 -15.03 -4.23 0.08
C LYS A 229 -15.28 -3.20 -1.01
N LEU A 230 -14.40 -2.20 -1.13
CA LEU A 230 -14.51 -1.24 -2.21
C LEU A 230 -14.23 -1.92 -3.56
N ILE A 231 -15.28 -2.20 -4.30
CA ILE A 231 -15.19 -2.64 -5.69
C ILE A 231 -15.34 -1.40 -6.56
N LEU A 232 -14.26 -0.99 -7.24
CA LEU A 232 -14.31 0.09 -8.21
C LEU A 232 -15.02 -0.37 -9.49
N GLN A 233 -15.90 0.47 -10.00
CA GLN A 233 -16.52 0.27 -11.31
C GLN A 233 -15.67 0.95 -12.39
N LEU A 234 -14.54 0.33 -12.73
CA LEU A 234 -13.64 0.85 -13.75
C LEU A 234 -14.26 0.68 -15.14
N ARG A 235 -14.67 1.80 -15.76
CA ARG A 235 -15.19 1.85 -17.13
C ARG A 235 -14.41 2.89 -17.92
N GLU A 236 -14.41 2.76 -19.23
CA GLU A 236 -13.87 3.79 -20.10
C GLU A 236 -14.73 5.06 -19.98
N ASN A 237 -14.13 6.13 -19.50
CA ASN A 237 -14.77 7.41 -19.23
C ASN A 237 -13.90 8.57 -19.71
N ASP A 238 -14.55 9.67 -20.06
CA ASP A 238 -13.90 10.95 -20.34
C ASP A 238 -13.84 11.79 -19.06
N LEU A 239 -12.63 12.12 -18.62
CA LEU A 239 -12.45 12.92 -17.41
C LEU A 239 -12.94 14.37 -17.60
N ARG A 240 -12.99 14.88 -18.85
CA ARG A 240 -13.52 16.22 -19.15
C ARG A 240 -15.00 16.31 -18.82
N ASP A 241 -15.77 15.27 -19.15
CA ASP A 241 -17.21 15.21 -18.83
C ASP A 241 -17.41 15.08 -17.32
N CYS A 242 -16.58 14.26 -16.66
CA CYS A 242 -16.59 14.11 -15.21
C CYS A 242 -16.37 15.45 -14.48
N ILE A 243 -15.40 16.24 -14.93
CA ILE A 243 -15.09 17.57 -14.39
C ILE A 243 -16.22 18.55 -14.69
N ARG A 244 -16.74 18.57 -15.91
CA ARG A 244 -17.83 19.45 -16.31
C ARG A 244 -19.09 19.24 -15.46
N ASP A 245 -19.46 17.98 -15.26
CA ASP A 245 -20.63 17.61 -14.46
C ASP A 245 -20.51 18.05 -13.00
N ILE A 246 -19.33 17.86 -12.41
CA ILE A 246 -19.13 18.23 -11.01
C ILE A 246 -19.07 19.75 -10.85
N THR A 247 -18.35 20.45 -11.71
CA THR A 247 -18.22 21.90 -11.62
C THR A 247 -19.53 22.63 -11.89
N GLY A 248 -20.35 22.11 -12.80
CA GLY A 248 -21.72 22.64 -13.01
C GLY A 248 -22.57 22.61 -11.74
N ARG A 249 -22.46 21.57 -10.94
CA ARG A 249 -23.17 21.46 -9.64
C ARG A 249 -22.63 22.40 -8.56
N TRP A 250 -21.37 22.81 -8.66
CA TRP A 250 -20.73 23.69 -7.67
C TRP A 250 -20.82 25.19 -8.03
N SER A 251 -21.16 25.54 -9.27
CA SER A 251 -21.18 26.89 -9.77
C SER A 251 -21.99 27.87 -8.89
N ASP A 252 -23.19 27.46 -8.47
CA ASP A 252 -24.05 28.29 -7.63
C ASP A 252 -23.47 28.47 -6.20
N ALA A 253 -22.82 27.46 -5.67
CA ALA A 253 -22.19 27.54 -4.34
C ALA A 253 -21.01 28.52 -4.35
N PHE A 254 -20.15 28.45 -5.36
CA PHE A 254 -19.04 29.38 -5.53
C PHE A 254 -19.54 30.81 -5.75
N SER A 255 -20.58 31.00 -6.57
CA SER A 255 -21.21 32.33 -6.83
C SER A 255 -21.78 32.95 -5.55
N ARG A 256 -22.48 32.16 -4.72
CA ARG A 256 -23.02 32.63 -3.44
C ARG A 256 -21.92 33.01 -2.43
N ALA A 257 -20.81 32.27 -2.44
CA ALA A 257 -19.64 32.56 -1.59
C ALA A 257 -18.78 33.71 -2.13
N LYS A 258 -19.08 34.25 -3.32
CA LYS A 258 -18.29 35.26 -4.05
C LYS A 258 -16.85 34.80 -4.30
N VAL A 259 -16.64 33.50 -4.55
CA VAL A 259 -15.34 32.91 -4.90
C VAL A 259 -15.35 32.56 -6.37
N ARG A 260 -14.29 32.94 -7.08
CA ARG A 260 -14.15 32.68 -8.51
C ARG A 260 -13.69 31.24 -8.73
N LEU A 261 -14.42 30.47 -9.55
CA LEU A 261 -14.01 29.12 -9.96
C LEU A 261 -13.47 29.17 -11.41
N GLU A 262 -12.19 28.85 -11.59
CA GLU A 262 -11.53 28.76 -12.89
C GLU A 262 -11.27 27.29 -13.27
N LEU A 263 -11.51 26.96 -14.55
CA LEU A 263 -11.29 25.63 -15.10
C LEU A 263 -10.16 25.66 -16.12
N LYS A 264 -9.11 24.84 -15.89
CA LYS A 264 -7.95 24.67 -16.77
C LYS A 264 -7.83 23.20 -17.15
N VAL A 265 -8.72 22.75 -18.01
CA VAL A 265 -8.77 21.36 -18.48
C VAL A 265 -8.11 21.25 -19.85
N HIS A 266 -7.07 20.39 -19.94
CA HIS A 266 -6.37 20.19 -21.20
C HIS A 266 -7.30 19.55 -22.25
N PRO A 267 -7.37 20.09 -23.50
CA PRO A 267 -8.34 19.62 -24.49
C PRO A 267 -8.08 18.18 -24.97
N GLU A 268 -6.83 17.70 -24.93
CA GLU A 268 -6.42 16.38 -25.41
C GLU A 268 -6.23 15.36 -24.27
N LEU A 269 -7.16 15.34 -23.28
CA LEU A 269 -7.15 14.26 -22.30
C LEU A 269 -7.63 12.96 -22.94
N PRO A 270 -6.92 11.83 -22.76
CA PRO A 270 -7.37 10.53 -23.28
C PRO A 270 -8.59 10.02 -22.50
N VAL A 271 -9.39 9.21 -23.16
CA VAL A 271 -10.37 8.34 -22.49
C VAL A 271 -9.63 7.17 -21.86
N PHE A 272 -9.93 6.84 -20.60
CA PHE A 272 -9.28 5.77 -19.88
C PHE A 272 -10.20 5.15 -18.81
N LYS A 273 -9.79 4.03 -18.23
CA LYS A 273 -10.61 3.31 -17.24
C LYS A 273 -10.49 3.93 -15.85
N PHE A 274 -11.59 4.46 -15.35
CA PHE A 274 -11.72 4.91 -13.96
C PHE A 274 -13.17 4.82 -13.48
N ASP A 275 -13.37 4.86 -12.15
CA ASP A 275 -14.71 4.94 -11.56
C ASP A 275 -15.17 6.39 -11.54
N TYR A 276 -16.13 6.71 -12.43
CA TYR A 276 -16.65 8.07 -12.65
C TYR A 276 -17.19 8.71 -11.37
N GLN A 277 -17.98 7.97 -10.60
CA GLN A 277 -18.60 8.49 -9.37
C GLN A 277 -17.56 8.71 -8.26
N LYS A 278 -16.59 7.81 -8.14
CA LYS A 278 -15.55 7.93 -7.12
C LYS A 278 -14.57 9.06 -7.43
N VAL A 279 -14.23 9.27 -8.68
CA VAL A 279 -13.40 10.42 -9.09
C VAL A 279 -14.18 11.73 -8.91
N GLN A 280 -15.47 11.79 -9.25
CA GLN A 280 -16.30 12.95 -8.91
C GLN A 280 -16.32 13.25 -7.41
N GLN A 281 -16.39 12.21 -6.57
CA GLN A 281 -16.33 12.36 -5.12
C GLN A 281 -15.00 12.96 -4.66
N CYS A 282 -13.86 12.54 -5.23
CA CYS A 282 -12.55 13.11 -4.93
C CYS A 282 -12.47 14.59 -5.28
N VAL A 283 -12.90 14.94 -6.48
CA VAL A 283 -12.92 16.35 -6.93
C VAL A 283 -13.88 17.19 -6.07
N ALA A 284 -15.05 16.65 -5.73
CA ALA A 284 -16.01 17.34 -4.84
C ALA A 284 -15.42 17.62 -3.46
N ASN A 285 -14.68 16.68 -2.87
CA ASN A 285 -14.01 16.89 -1.59
C ASN A 285 -12.95 18.00 -1.66
N PHE A 286 -12.20 18.09 -2.75
CA PHE A 286 -11.24 19.16 -2.94
C PHE A 286 -11.91 20.53 -3.14
N LEU A 287 -13.01 20.58 -3.92
CA LEU A 287 -13.79 21.81 -4.14
C LEU A 287 -14.46 22.28 -2.85
N ASP A 288 -14.99 21.35 -2.04
CA ASP A 288 -15.60 21.67 -0.73
C ASP A 288 -14.56 22.29 0.23
N ASN A 289 -13.37 21.69 0.31
CA ASN A 289 -12.29 22.24 1.10
C ASN A 289 -11.83 23.61 0.59
N ALA A 290 -11.61 23.75 -0.71
CA ALA A 290 -11.22 25.01 -1.31
C ALA A 290 -12.26 26.12 -1.03
N LEU A 291 -13.56 25.84 -1.19
CA LEU A 291 -14.63 26.80 -0.93
C LEU A 291 -14.71 27.21 0.55
N LYS A 292 -14.48 26.28 1.48
CA LYS A 292 -14.52 26.58 2.92
C LYS A 292 -13.38 27.47 3.39
N HIS A 293 -12.21 27.34 2.78
CA HIS A 293 -11.00 28.02 3.24
C HIS A 293 -10.60 29.22 2.38
N THR A 294 -11.30 29.46 1.27
CA THR A 294 -11.06 30.63 0.42
C THR A 294 -11.97 31.80 0.87
N PRO A 295 -11.41 32.98 1.17
CA PRO A 295 -12.21 34.15 1.50
C PRO A 295 -13.01 34.66 0.29
N PRO A 296 -14.07 35.45 0.51
CA PRO A 296 -14.76 36.17 -0.58
C PRO A 296 -13.76 36.93 -1.46
N GLU A 297 -14.04 37.03 -2.75
CA GLU A 297 -13.21 37.61 -3.82
C GLU A 297 -11.93 36.77 -4.13
N GLY A 298 -11.73 35.63 -3.44
CA GLY A 298 -10.67 34.68 -3.75
C GLY A 298 -10.92 33.88 -5.03
N CYS A 299 -9.95 33.04 -5.38
CA CYS A 299 -9.98 32.23 -6.57
C CYS A 299 -9.69 30.77 -6.27
N VAL A 300 -10.45 29.87 -6.88
CA VAL A 300 -10.20 28.42 -6.89
C VAL A 300 -10.01 27.98 -8.32
N THR A 301 -8.89 27.33 -8.63
CA THR A 301 -8.56 26.83 -9.97
C THR A 301 -8.58 25.31 -9.96
N LEU A 302 -9.39 24.69 -10.82
CA LEU A 302 -9.34 23.26 -11.09
C LEU A 302 -8.54 23.03 -12.38
N LEU A 303 -7.44 22.27 -12.26
CA LEU A 303 -6.56 21.89 -13.35
C LEU A 303 -6.69 20.39 -13.63
N ALA A 304 -6.74 20.01 -14.91
CA ALA A 304 -6.58 18.63 -15.34
C ALA A 304 -5.70 18.58 -16.60
N GLN A 305 -4.60 17.81 -16.53
CA GLN A 305 -3.63 17.72 -17.62
C GLN A 305 -2.92 16.38 -17.68
N PRO A 306 -2.44 15.97 -18.89
CA PRO A 306 -1.58 14.80 -19.00
C PRO A 306 -0.31 14.98 -18.19
N HIS A 307 0.14 13.90 -17.54
CA HIS A 307 1.32 13.92 -16.70
C HIS A 307 2.14 12.65 -16.88
N PHE A 308 3.46 12.76 -16.85
CA PHE A 308 4.34 11.61 -16.79
C PHE A 308 4.68 11.30 -15.33
N TRP A 309 4.27 10.12 -14.85
CA TRP A 309 4.52 9.67 -13.49
C TRP A 309 5.50 8.49 -13.48
N GLU A 310 6.68 8.70 -12.92
CA GLU A 310 7.67 7.65 -12.71
C GLU A 310 7.36 6.93 -11.39
N ARG A 311 6.88 5.68 -11.47
CA ARG A 311 6.58 4.84 -10.31
C ARG A 311 7.87 4.26 -9.71
N ARG A 312 8.83 5.06 -9.28
CA ARG A 312 9.97 4.55 -8.52
C ARG A 312 9.63 4.50 -7.04
N THR A 313 9.64 3.31 -6.46
CA THR A 313 9.65 3.02 -5.04
C THR A 313 11.04 3.31 -4.49
N SER A 314 11.38 4.57 -4.18
CA SER A 314 12.57 4.90 -3.39
C SER A 314 12.44 6.31 -2.85
N GLU A 315 12.43 6.41 -1.54
CA GLU A 315 12.60 7.62 -0.75
C GLU A 315 14.03 8.14 -0.87
N ALA A 316 14.42 8.71 -1.95
CA ALA A 316 15.57 9.62 -2.08
C ALA A 316 15.87 9.87 -3.56
N ALA A 317 15.22 10.88 -4.14
CA ALA A 317 15.73 11.46 -5.37
C ALA A 317 16.29 12.84 -5.05
N PRO A 318 17.61 13.11 -5.34
CA PRO A 318 18.17 14.44 -5.18
C PRO A 318 17.49 15.41 -6.16
N ALA A 319 17.26 16.62 -5.68
CA ALA A 319 16.54 17.71 -6.35
C ALA A 319 17.19 18.24 -7.67
N ASN A 320 18.08 17.49 -8.29
CA ASN A 320 18.87 17.94 -9.44
C ASN A 320 18.95 16.92 -10.58
N ASP A 321 17.84 16.21 -10.89
CA ASP A 321 17.84 15.33 -12.06
C ASP A 321 17.50 16.10 -13.34
N ARG A 322 18.56 16.40 -14.13
CA ARG A 322 18.53 17.07 -15.45
C ARG A 322 17.90 16.19 -16.56
N ARG A 323 17.20 15.10 -16.24
CA ARG A 323 16.55 14.19 -17.22
C ARG A 323 15.12 14.58 -17.61
N ARG A 324 14.67 15.79 -17.25
CA ARG A 324 13.37 16.35 -17.67
C ARG A 324 13.17 16.55 -19.17
N GLY A 325 14.01 15.99 -20.02
CA GLY A 325 14.05 16.28 -21.47
C GLY A 325 14.02 15.11 -22.43
N ARG A 326 13.64 13.88 -22.05
CA ARG A 326 13.49 12.77 -23.02
C ARG A 326 12.11 12.11 -22.90
N GLY A 327 11.20 12.54 -23.76
CA GLY A 327 10.08 11.86 -24.43
C GLY A 327 9.41 10.64 -23.80
N GLY A 328 9.14 10.64 -22.48
CA GLY A 328 8.25 9.65 -21.90
C GLY A 328 6.81 9.99 -22.28
N ARG A 329 6.07 9.03 -22.91
CA ARG A 329 4.62 9.21 -23.13
C ARG A 329 3.95 9.42 -21.78
N ASN A 330 3.06 10.42 -21.69
CA ASN A 330 2.23 10.63 -20.53
C ASN A 330 1.49 9.34 -20.17
N ASN A 331 1.67 8.84 -18.95
CA ASN A 331 1.10 7.59 -18.46
C ASN A 331 0.06 7.79 -17.35
N SER A 332 -0.20 9.05 -17.00
CA SER A 332 -1.14 9.46 -15.96
C SER A 332 -1.77 10.81 -16.28
N ILE A 333 -2.83 11.13 -15.55
CA ILE A 333 -3.48 12.44 -15.58
C ILE A 333 -3.36 13.06 -14.20
N LEU A 334 -2.86 14.29 -14.15
CA LEU A 334 -2.83 15.12 -12.96
C LEU A 334 -4.15 15.90 -12.88
N VAL A 335 -4.81 15.79 -11.73
CA VAL A 335 -5.94 16.66 -11.35
C VAL A 335 -5.57 17.42 -10.10
N SER A 336 -5.71 18.74 -10.13
CA SER A 336 -5.38 19.62 -9.00
C SER A 336 -6.48 20.65 -8.77
N VAL A 337 -6.74 20.95 -7.50
CA VAL A 337 -7.58 22.07 -7.08
C VAL A 337 -6.71 22.99 -6.23
N SER A 338 -6.48 24.20 -6.73
CA SER A 338 -5.70 25.25 -6.06
C SER A 338 -6.63 26.32 -5.54
N ASP A 339 -6.43 26.74 -4.30
CA ASP A 339 -7.16 27.83 -3.66
C ASP A 339 -6.24 28.97 -3.24
N THR A 340 -6.78 30.16 -3.05
CA THR A 340 -6.11 31.34 -2.51
C THR A 340 -6.47 31.58 -1.04
N GLY A 341 -6.66 30.51 -0.28
CA GLY A 341 -7.08 30.56 1.12
C GLY A 341 -5.96 30.76 2.12
N SER A 342 -6.21 30.36 3.37
CA SER A 342 -5.28 30.53 4.50
C SER A 342 -4.01 29.67 4.39
N GLY A 343 -4.00 28.64 3.56
CA GLY A 343 -2.92 27.66 3.49
C GLY A 343 -2.87 26.73 4.70
N ILE A 344 -1.94 25.79 4.67
CA ILE A 344 -1.74 24.73 5.65
C ILE A 344 -0.27 24.68 6.04
N ALA A 345 0.03 24.59 7.34
CA ALA A 345 1.40 24.46 7.82
C ALA A 345 2.02 23.12 7.37
N ALA A 346 3.31 23.13 7.06
CA ALA A 346 4.02 22.00 6.47
C ALA A 346 3.95 20.72 7.35
N GLU A 347 3.90 20.89 8.66
CA GLU A 347 3.77 19.80 9.63
C GLU A 347 2.49 18.97 9.45
N PHE A 348 1.40 19.59 8.95
CA PHE A 348 0.13 18.90 8.74
C PHE A 348 -0.03 18.28 7.34
N HIS A 349 0.88 18.49 6.39
CA HIS A 349 0.70 18.05 4.99
C HIS A 349 0.51 16.54 4.83
N GLN A 350 1.08 15.74 5.73
CA GLN A 350 0.87 14.29 5.74
C GLN A 350 -0.37 13.91 6.55
N GLU A 351 -0.56 14.55 7.70
CA GLU A 351 -1.59 14.21 8.68
C GLU A 351 -3.00 14.54 8.19
N ILE A 352 -3.18 15.59 7.35
CA ILE A 352 -4.52 15.96 6.84
C ILE A 352 -5.19 14.88 5.99
N PHE A 353 -4.43 13.89 5.51
CA PHE A 353 -4.96 12.73 4.81
C PHE A 353 -5.27 11.55 5.75
N GLU A 354 -4.99 11.68 7.04
CA GLU A 354 -5.37 10.70 8.05
C GLU A 354 -6.80 10.93 8.53
N GLU A 355 -7.37 9.91 9.13
CA GLU A 355 -8.76 9.88 9.54
C GLU A 355 -9.00 10.78 10.75
N PHE A 356 -10.10 11.54 10.73
CA PHE A 356 -10.54 12.44 11.80
C PHE A 356 -9.57 13.58 12.11
N VAL A 357 -8.55 13.79 11.28
CA VAL A 357 -7.61 14.92 11.45
C VAL A 357 -8.25 16.22 10.94
N ARG A 358 -8.11 17.27 11.74
CA ARG A 358 -8.58 18.64 11.45
C ARG A 358 -7.52 19.61 11.93
N VAL A 359 -7.00 20.45 11.02
CA VAL A 359 -6.02 21.51 11.34
C VAL A 359 -6.70 22.62 12.16
N ASP A 360 -7.95 22.97 11.80
CA ASP A 360 -8.76 23.93 12.53
C ASP A 360 -9.97 23.23 13.18
N PRO A 361 -10.00 23.09 14.52
CA PRO A 361 -11.13 22.50 15.23
C PRO A 361 -12.45 23.23 15.04
N SER A 362 -12.43 24.52 14.70
CA SER A 362 -13.65 25.33 14.49
C SER A 362 -14.26 25.11 13.09
N SER A 363 -13.51 24.60 12.12
CA SER A 363 -13.99 24.34 10.75
C SER A 363 -15.08 23.25 10.75
N SER A 364 -16.06 23.34 9.87
CA SER A 364 -17.13 22.34 9.75
C SER A 364 -16.65 21.09 9.00
N GLY A 365 -16.80 19.88 9.60
CA GLY A 365 -16.47 18.60 8.95
C GLY A 365 -15.93 17.55 9.91
N MET A 366 -15.98 16.27 9.54
CA MET A 366 -15.50 15.14 10.35
C MET A 366 -14.02 14.78 10.14
N GLY A 367 -13.28 15.47 9.27
CA GLY A 367 -11.91 15.08 8.92
C GLY A 367 -11.81 13.76 8.10
N LEU A 368 -12.90 13.36 7.42
CA LEU A 368 -12.91 12.11 6.63
C LEU A 368 -12.77 12.33 5.12
N GLY A 369 -13.03 13.54 4.61
CA GLY A 369 -13.05 13.80 3.17
C GLY A 369 -11.73 13.50 2.47
N LEU A 370 -10.63 14.00 3.01
CA LEU A 370 -9.28 13.79 2.46
C LEU A 370 -8.80 12.35 2.65
N ALA A 371 -9.10 11.71 3.77
CA ALA A 371 -8.81 10.30 4.01
C ALA A 371 -9.53 9.38 3.02
N ILE A 372 -10.82 9.64 2.76
CA ILE A 372 -11.60 8.93 1.73
C ILE A 372 -10.97 9.16 0.35
N THR A 373 -10.62 10.40 0.01
CA THR A 373 -9.96 10.72 -1.27
C THR A 373 -8.66 9.94 -1.42
N LYS A 374 -7.80 9.91 -0.39
CA LYS A 374 -6.56 9.13 -0.37
C LYS A 374 -6.81 7.67 -0.70
N ARG A 375 -7.77 7.04 -0.02
CA ARG A 375 -8.10 5.62 -0.24
C ARG A 375 -8.72 5.35 -1.63
N LEU A 376 -9.59 6.24 -2.12
CA LEU A 376 -10.18 6.11 -3.46
C LEU A 376 -9.12 6.22 -4.55
N ILE A 377 -8.22 7.18 -4.44
CA ILE A 377 -7.13 7.36 -5.40
C ILE A 377 -6.13 6.22 -5.33
N GLN A 378 -5.79 5.71 -4.14
CA GLN A 378 -4.96 4.51 -3.97
C GLN A 378 -5.61 3.26 -4.59
N ALA A 379 -6.93 3.09 -4.44
CA ALA A 379 -7.68 2.01 -5.10
C ALA A 379 -7.62 2.12 -6.64
N HIS A 380 -7.54 3.33 -7.20
CA HIS A 380 -7.25 3.58 -8.62
C HIS A 380 -5.75 3.43 -8.96
N ARG A 381 -4.91 2.96 -8.02
CA ARG A 381 -3.45 2.89 -8.15
C ARG A 381 -2.79 4.26 -8.41
N GLY A 382 -3.45 5.33 -7.98
CA GLY A 382 -3.00 6.71 -8.08
C GLY A 382 -2.21 7.18 -6.84
N LYS A 383 -1.84 8.46 -6.85
CA LYS A 383 -1.18 9.16 -5.75
C LYS A 383 -1.94 10.45 -5.44
N VAL A 384 -2.02 10.83 -4.17
CA VAL A 384 -2.59 12.11 -3.70
C VAL A 384 -1.61 12.82 -2.80
N TRP A 385 -1.59 14.16 -2.85
CA TRP A 385 -0.76 15.01 -1.99
C TRP A 385 -1.32 16.42 -1.93
N VAL A 386 -0.71 17.27 -1.11
CA VAL A 386 -0.96 18.70 -0.99
C VAL A 386 0.36 19.46 -1.10
N ASP A 387 0.32 20.59 -1.78
CA ASP A 387 1.34 21.62 -1.80
C ASP A 387 0.71 22.89 -1.24
N SER A 388 1.18 23.39 -0.09
CA SER A 388 0.56 24.53 0.58
C SER A 388 1.58 25.38 1.31
N VAL A 389 1.30 26.67 1.37
CA VAL A 389 2.07 27.65 2.14
C VAL A 389 1.09 28.51 2.94
N MET A 390 1.34 28.65 4.25
CA MET A 390 0.52 29.50 5.12
C MET A 390 0.38 30.92 4.55
N GLY A 391 -0.87 31.39 4.45
CA GLY A 391 -1.21 32.70 3.92
C GLY A 391 -1.20 32.81 2.38
N SER A 392 -0.85 31.75 1.64
CA SER A 392 -0.75 31.77 0.17
C SER A 392 -1.70 30.79 -0.52
N GLY A 393 -2.46 29.99 0.28
CA GLY A 393 -3.39 29.00 -0.22
C GLY A 393 -2.83 27.58 -0.30
N SER A 394 -3.63 26.69 -0.85
CA SER A 394 -3.30 25.26 -0.96
C SER A 394 -3.59 24.73 -2.36
N THR A 395 -2.84 23.71 -2.76
CA THR A 395 -3.04 22.95 -3.98
C THR A 395 -3.15 21.47 -3.63
N PHE A 396 -4.35 20.94 -3.65
CA PHE A 396 -4.62 19.51 -3.51
C PHE A 396 -4.55 18.84 -4.86
N SER A 397 -3.75 17.79 -4.97
CA SER A 397 -3.48 17.13 -6.24
C SER A 397 -3.63 15.62 -6.14
N PHE A 398 -4.09 14.99 -7.22
CA PHE A 398 -3.98 13.55 -7.38
C PHE A 398 -3.59 13.15 -8.81
N LEU A 399 -3.00 11.98 -8.93
CA LEU A 399 -2.66 11.33 -10.20
C LEU A 399 -3.56 10.10 -10.42
N LEU A 400 -4.09 9.97 -11.63
CA LEU A 400 -4.75 8.77 -12.11
C LEU A 400 -3.93 8.14 -13.22
N PRO A 401 -3.52 6.87 -13.11
CA PRO A 401 -2.82 6.17 -14.20
C PRO A 401 -3.79 5.92 -15.36
N ILE A 402 -3.30 6.12 -16.60
CA ILE A 402 -4.08 5.89 -17.83
C ILE A 402 -4.21 4.38 -18.09
N ASN A 403 -3.13 3.61 -17.85
CA ASN A 403 -3.11 2.16 -18.01
C ASN A 403 -3.12 1.51 -16.63
N VAL A 404 -4.25 0.94 -16.25
CA VAL A 404 -4.40 0.09 -15.07
C VAL A 404 -4.45 -1.35 -15.59
N GLU A 405 -3.26 -2.00 -15.73
CA GLU A 405 -3.18 -3.45 -15.84
C GLU A 405 -3.29 -4.12 -14.48
#